data_660ac55faa9c63e803145ed8610af766
#
_entry.id   660ac55faa9c63e803145ed8610af766
#
_cell.length_a   1.000
_cell.length_b   1.000
_cell.length_c   1.000
_cell.angle_alpha   90.00
_cell.angle_beta   90.00
_cell.angle_gamma   90.00
#
_symmetry.space_group_name_H-M   'P 1'
#
loop_
_entity.id
_entity.type
_entity.pdbx_description
1 polymer ?
#
loop_
_entity_poly.entity_id
_entity_poly.type
_entity_poly.pdbx_seq_one_letter_code
_entity_poly.pdbx_strand_id
1 'polypeptide(L)'
;MTMTTGTPEHHPRYLIDTNCLITPYNDYYQPRFAMSVPFWKRLKELVDQREVGILSQVEKEILVGNKDNDELSDWMQSVKGTIISPQSDSSIVSVYGSIMQYLTAKENDFSQKAQRSWMSPEIADPWLIASAKQFNSTIITFEKPVGKVKGQPVGKVKIPNVATAYGVRCISLFDFMNEVSGF
;
A
#
# COMPACT_ATOMS: atom_id res chain seq x y z
N MET A 1 2.46 -18.26 -37.21
CA MET A 1 2.55 -17.10 -36.30
C MET A 1 1.28 -17.10 -35.47
N THR A 2 1.32 -17.69 -34.31
CA THR A 2 0.22 -17.72 -33.36
C THR A 2 0.31 -16.46 -32.47
N MET A 3 -0.57 -15.49 -32.71
CA MET A 3 -0.76 -14.37 -31.81
C MET A 3 -1.41 -14.91 -30.55
N THR A 4 -0.68 -14.98 -29.46
CA THR A 4 -1.22 -15.17 -28.11
C THR A 4 -1.96 -13.89 -27.73
N THR A 5 -3.29 -13.91 -27.84
CA THR A 5 -4.18 -12.89 -27.26
C THR A 5 -4.16 -13.08 -25.75
N GLY A 6 -3.14 -12.52 -25.09
CA GLY A 6 -3.15 -12.37 -23.64
C GLY A 6 -4.32 -11.46 -23.28
N THR A 7 -5.24 -11.96 -22.47
CA THR A 7 -6.24 -11.13 -21.80
C THR A 7 -5.47 -10.00 -21.08
N PRO A 8 -5.83 -8.72 -21.22
CA PRO A 8 -5.12 -7.65 -20.52
C PRO A 8 -5.17 -7.97 -19.03
N GLU A 9 -4.00 -8.10 -18.39
CA GLU A 9 -3.93 -8.27 -16.95
C GLU A 9 -4.59 -7.04 -16.31
N HIS A 10 -5.70 -7.27 -15.63
CA HIS A 10 -6.45 -6.21 -14.95
C HIS A 10 -5.69 -5.86 -13.66
N HIS A 11 -4.84 -4.84 -13.74
CA HIS A 11 -4.16 -4.30 -12.57
C HIS A 11 -5.13 -3.47 -11.71
N PRO A 12 -5.00 -3.50 -10.37
CA PRO A 12 -5.88 -2.76 -9.49
C PRO A 12 -5.71 -1.24 -9.70
N ARG A 13 -6.84 -0.52 -9.68
CA ARG A 13 -6.83 0.94 -9.76
C ARG A 13 -6.25 1.59 -8.49
N TYR A 14 -6.41 0.93 -7.35
CA TYR A 14 -5.93 1.38 -6.05
C TYR A 14 -5.08 0.30 -5.37
N LEU A 15 -4.05 0.72 -4.63
CA LEU A 15 -3.31 -0.14 -3.70
C LEU A 15 -3.47 0.41 -2.29
N ILE A 16 -3.82 -0.45 -1.34
CA ILE A 16 -4.10 -0.03 0.04
C ILE A 16 -2.91 -0.28 0.96
N ASP A 17 -2.57 0.73 1.76
CA ASP A 17 -1.53 0.69 2.77
C ASP A 17 -2.06 0.06 4.07
N THR A 18 -1.19 -0.59 4.82
CA THR A 18 -1.47 -1.29 6.09
C THR A 18 -2.22 -0.42 7.09
N ASN A 19 -1.85 0.86 7.21
CA ASN A 19 -2.51 1.79 8.13
C ASN A 19 -3.98 2.07 7.76
N CYS A 20 -4.35 1.93 6.48
CA CYS A 20 -5.73 2.07 6.02
C CYS A 20 -6.60 0.82 6.25
N LEU A 21 -6.04 -0.23 6.83
CA LEU A 21 -6.75 -1.42 7.32
C LEU A 21 -6.73 -1.46 8.84
N ILE A 22 -5.57 -1.26 9.48
CA ILE A 22 -5.41 -1.31 10.94
C ILE A 22 -6.13 -0.15 11.64
N THR A 23 -5.97 1.10 11.17
CA THR A 23 -6.60 2.26 11.81
C THR A 23 -8.13 2.22 11.74
N PRO A 24 -8.78 1.90 10.60
CA PRO A 24 -10.23 1.68 10.58
C PRO A 24 -10.69 0.59 11.53
N TYR A 25 -9.97 -0.54 11.57
CA TYR A 25 -10.30 -1.65 12.46
C TYR A 25 -10.27 -1.23 13.94
N ASN A 26 -9.25 -0.47 14.35
CA ASN A 26 -9.07 -0.07 15.74
C ASN A 26 -9.90 1.15 16.16
N ASP A 27 -10.13 2.10 15.25
CA ASP A 27 -10.64 3.43 15.63
C ASP A 27 -12.01 3.76 15.00
N TYR A 28 -12.18 3.57 13.68
CA TYR A 28 -13.34 4.12 12.98
C TYR A 28 -14.43 3.10 12.70
N TYR A 29 -14.04 1.88 12.31
CA TYR A 29 -14.94 0.82 11.85
C TYR A 29 -14.69 -0.47 12.63
N GLN A 30 -14.70 -0.36 13.97
CA GLN A 30 -14.47 -1.51 14.86
C GLN A 30 -15.61 -2.53 14.68
N PRO A 31 -15.30 -3.85 14.69
CA PRO A 31 -16.28 -4.92 14.47
C PRO A 31 -17.48 -4.89 15.43
N ARG A 32 -17.28 -4.37 16.66
CA ARG A 32 -18.36 -4.21 17.66
C ARG A 32 -19.46 -3.23 17.27
N PHE A 33 -19.24 -2.41 16.24
CA PHE A 33 -20.23 -1.45 15.76
C PHE A 33 -20.95 -1.99 14.54
N ALA A 34 -22.29 -2.11 14.59
CA ALA A 34 -23.09 -2.59 13.46
C ALA A 34 -22.88 -1.77 12.17
N MET A 35 -22.57 -0.46 12.30
CA MET A 35 -22.26 0.43 11.18
C MET A 35 -20.92 0.11 10.49
N SER A 36 -20.07 -0.71 11.08
CA SER A 36 -18.80 -1.12 10.49
C SER A 36 -18.97 -2.23 9.44
N VAL A 37 -20.04 -3.00 9.53
CA VAL A 37 -20.31 -4.12 8.62
C VAL A 37 -20.39 -3.68 7.15
N PRO A 38 -21.10 -2.62 6.77
CA PRO A 38 -21.14 -2.12 5.41
C PRO A 38 -19.76 -1.73 4.88
N PHE A 39 -18.92 -1.09 5.71
CA PHE A 39 -17.57 -0.68 5.33
C PHE A 39 -16.70 -1.89 4.94
N TRP A 40 -16.59 -2.90 5.83
CA TRP A 40 -15.77 -4.08 5.57
C TRP A 40 -16.30 -4.92 4.43
N LYS A 41 -17.64 -5.01 4.29
CA LYS A 41 -18.28 -5.68 3.17
C LYS A 41 -17.95 -4.99 1.84
N ARG A 42 -18.11 -3.66 1.78
CA ARG A 42 -17.82 -2.89 0.57
C ARG A 42 -16.35 -2.95 0.18
N LEU A 43 -15.45 -2.82 1.15
CA LEU A 43 -14.02 -2.95 0.90
C LEU A 43 -13.67 -4.33 0.35
N LYS A 44 -14.27 -5.40 0.92
CA LYS A 44 -14.08 -6.77 0.39
C LYS A 44 -14.57 -6.90 -1.04
N GLU A 45 -15.73 -6.37 -1.38
CA GLU A 45 -16.25 -6.39 -2.75
C GLU A 45 -15.28 -5.73 -3.74
N LEU A 46 -14.69 -4.58 -3.37
CA LEU A 46 -13.70 -3.88 -4.21
C LEU A 46 -12.40 -4.67 -4.37
N VAL A 47 -11.98 -5.39 -3.33
CA VAL A 47 -10.82 -6.28 -3.39
C VAL A 47 -11.11 -7.50 -4.27
N ASP A 48 -12.26 -8.14 -4.11
CA ASP A 48 -12.68 -9.30 -4.92
C ASP A 48 -12.82 -8.92 -6.40
N GLN A 49 -13.25 -7.70 -6.71
CA GLN A 49 -13.34 -7.12 -8.06
C GLN A 49 -11.99 -6.67 -8.63
N ARG A 50 -10.92 -6.74 -7.85
CA ARG A 50 -9.57 -6.25 -8.19
C ARG A 50 -9.51 -4.73 -8.47
N GLU A 51 -10.47 -3.96 -7.98
CA GLU A 51 -10.38 -2.50 -7.97
C GLU A 51 -9.38 -2.02 -6.92
N VAL A 52 -9.34 -2.69 -5.76
CA VAL A 52 -8.36 -2.47 -4.69
C VAL A 52 -7.43 -3.67 -4.60
N GLY A 53 -6.13 -3.45 -4.71
CA GLY A 53 -5.11 -4.46 -4.53
C GLY A 53 -4.48 -4.40 -3.13
N ILE A 54 -4.20 -5.57 -2.57
CA ILE A 54 -3.46 -5.76 -1.32
C ILE A 54 -2.17 -6.50 -1.65
N LEU A 55 -1.04 -5.96 -1.22
CA LEU A 55 0.25 -6.62 -1.41
C LEU A 55 0.52 -7.66 -0.32
N SER A 56 1.31 -8.68 -0.64
CA SER A 56 1.71 -9.73 0.31
C SER A 56 2.47 -9.18 1.52
N GLN A 57 3.16 -8.04 1.40
CA GLN A 57 3.80 -7.37 2.52
C GLN A 57 2.77 -6.76 3.48
N VAL A 58 1.70 -6.14 2.95
CA VAL A 58 0.59 -5.62 3.75
C VAL A 58 -0.11 -6.75 4.51
N GLU A 59 -0.39 -7.88 3.84
CA GLU A 59 -0.92 -9.09 4.48
C GLU A 59 -0.02 -9.54 5.64
N LYS A 60 1.30 -9.64 5.41
CA LYS A 60 2.25 -10.05 6.44
C LYS A 60 2.29 -9.10 7.63
N GLU A 61 2.31 -7.78 7.39
CA GLU A 61 2.31 -6.79 8.46
C GLU A 61 1.08 -6.90 9.35
N ILE A 62 -0.10 -7.15 8.77
CA ILE A 62 -1.34 -7.36 9.52
C ILE A 62 -1.27 -8.65 10.34
N LEU A 63 -0.90 -9.77 9.72
CA LEU A 63 -0.89 -11.09 10.38
C LEU A 63 0.20 -11.20 11.47
N VAL A 64 1.34 -10.52 11.30
CA VAL A 64 2.41 -10.48 12.32
C VAL A 64 2.08 -9.50 13.45
N GLY A 65 1.43 -8.38 13.13
CA GLY A 65 1.03 -7.36 14.10
C GLY A 65 -0.09 -7.82 15.04
N ASN A 66 -0.99 -8.68 14.56
CA ASN A 66 -2.12 -9.22 15.29
C ASN A 66 -1.84 -10.67 15.69
N LYS A 67 -1.28 -10.85 16.89
CA LYS A 67 -0.91 -12.17 17.42
C LYS A 67 -2.09 -13.00 17.91
N ASP A 68 -3.23 -12.39 18.13
CA ASP A 68 -4.46 -13.06 18.57
C ASP A 68 -5.44 -13.04 17.39
N ASN A 69 -5.91 -14.20 16.95
CA ASN A 69 -6.91 -14.38 15.89
C ASN A 69 -8.07 -13.38 16.07
N ASP A 70 -7.95 -12.24 15.42
CA ASP A 70 -8.97 -11.20 15.45
C ASP A 70 -9.74 -11.13 14.12
N GLU A 71 -10.83 -10.40 14.11
CA GLU A 71 -11.70 -10.31 12.94
C GLU A 71 -10.99 -9.68 11.73
N LEU A 72 -9.92 -8.88 11.93
CA LEU A 72 -9.12 -8.33 10.84
C LEU A 72 -8.28 -9.41 10.15
N SER A 73 -7.72 -10.34 10.94
CA SER A 73 -7.03 -11.52 10.42
C SER A 73 -7.99 -12.43 9.65
N ASP A 74 -9.20 -12.66 10.17
CA ASP A 74 -10.24 -13.42 9.49
C ASP A 74 -10.68 -12.75 8.18
N TRP A 75 -10.85 -11.42 8.20
CA TRP A 75 -11.16 -10.65 7.02
C TRP A 75 -10.03 -10.77 5.97
N MET A 76 -8.77 -10.67 6.38
CA MET A 76 -7.62 -10.83 5.49
C MET A 76 -7.59 -12.23 4.87
N GLN A 77 -7.87 -13.29 5.64
CA GLN A 77 -7.98 -14.66 5.11
C GLN A 77 -9.10 -14.77 4.07
N SER A 78 -10.20 -14.02 4.24
CA SER A 78 -11.33 -14.05 3.29
C SER A 78 -11.01 -13.47 1.91
N VAL A 79 -9.93 -12.68 1.79
CA VAL A 79 -9.43 -12.07 0.52
C VAL A 79 -8.10 -12.65 0.05
N LYS A 80 -7.60 -13.70 0.69
CA LYS A 80 -6.28 -14.31 0.42
C LYS A 80 -6.05 -14.67 -1.05
N GLY A 81 -7.09 -15.06 -1.78
CA GLY A 81 -7.00 -15.42 -3.20
C GLY A 81 -6.71 -14.24 -4.14
N THR A 82 -6.76 -13.00 -3.66
CA THR A 82 -6.53 -11.79 -4.45
C THR A 82 -5.22 -11.07 -4.11
N ILE A 83 -4.45 -11.59 -3.14
CA ILE A 83 -3.19 -10.99 -2.68
C ILE A 83 -2.15 -10.96 -3.80
N ILE A 84 -1.52 -9.81 -3.98
CA ILE A 84 -0.51 -9.58 -5.01
C ILE A 84 0.88 -9.78 -4.43
N SER A 85 1.70 -10.59 -5.08
CA SER A 85 3.11 -10.83 -4.71
C SER A 85 4.04 -9.99 -5.61
N PRO A 86 4.43 -8.77 -5.22
CA PRO A 86 5.18 -7.87 -6.09
C PRO A 86 6.59 -8.39 -6.42
N GLN A 87 7.17 -9.24 -5.57
CA GLN A 87 8.49 -9.82 -5.83
C GLN A 87 8.51 -10.80 -7.01
N SER A 88 7.37 -11.30 -7.46
CA SER A 88 7.27 -12.19 -8.61
C SER A 88 7.32 -11.46 -9.95
N ASP A 89 7.19 -10.14 -9.96
CA ASP A 89 7.24 -9.29 -11.15
C ASP A 89 8.58 -8.55 -11.23
N SER A 90 9.40 -8.89 -12.24
CA SER A 90 10.73 -8.29 -12.42
C SER A 90 10.68 -6.78 -12.69
N SER A 91 9.61 -6.28 -13.28
CA SER A 91 9.43 -4.84 -13.53
C SER A 91 9.19 -4.08 -12.23
N ILE A 92 8.37 -4.63 -11.33
CA ILE A 92 8.17 -4.08 -9.99
C ILE A 92 9.48 -4.14 -9.18
N VAL A 93 10.19 -5.27 -9.22
CA VAL A 93 11.51 -5.42 -8.56
C VAL A 93 12.51 -4.38 -9.05
N SER A 94 12.52 -4.07 -10.35
CA SER A 94 13.37 -3.02 -10.91
C SER A 94 13.05 -1.63 -10.34
N VAL A 95 11.76 -1.28 -10.24
CA VAL A 95 11.33 -0.01 -9.64
C VAL A 95 11.66 0.02 -8.15
N TYR A 96 11.45 -1.08 -7.42
CA TYR A 96 11.85 -1.21 -6.02
C TYR A 96 13.35 -0.92 -5.84
N GLY A 97 14.22 -1.51 -6.69
CA GLY A 97 15.67 -1.25 -6.68
C GLY A 97 15.99 0.23 -6.89
N SER A 98 15.27 0.91 -7.79
CA SER A 98 15.47 2.35 -8.02
C SER A 98 15.02 3.19 -6.80
N ILE A 99 13.97 2.76 -6.08
CA ILE A 99 13.56 3.40 -4.82
C ILE A 99 14.65 3.27 -3.76
N MET A 100 15.30 2.10 -3.64
CA MET A 100 16.41 1.92 -2.70
C MET A 100 17.60 2.84 -3.04
N GLN A 101 17.92 3.02 -4.33
CA GLN A 101 18.94 3.98 -4.76
C GLN A 101 18.53 5.42 -4.45
N TYR A 102 17.25 5.79 -4.70
CA TYR A 102 16.71 7.12 -4.37
C TYR A 102 16.87 7.43 -2.87
N LEU A 103 16.59 6.48 -1.99
CA LEU A 103 16.70 6.67 -0.53
C LEU A 103 18.14 6.90 -0.07
N THR A 104 19.13 6.32 -0.77
CA THR A 104 20.54 6.43 -0.41
C THR A 104 21.26 7.58 -1.12
N ALA A 105 20.61 8.21 -2.10
CA ALA A 105 21.17 9.33 -2.83
C ALA A 105 21.33 10.57 -1.94
N LYS A 106 22.54 11.17 -1.96
CA LYS A 106 22.89 12.30 -1.06
C LYS A 106 21.99 13.53 -1.26
N GLU A 107 21.54 13.78 -2.46
CA GLU A 107 20.65 14.89 -2.84
C GLU A 107 19.28 14.81 -2.16
N ASN A 108 18.83 13.62 -1.76
CA ASN A 108 17.54 13.42 -1.10
C ASN A 108 17.60 13.64 0.41
N ASP A 109 18.81 13.64 0.95
CA ASP A 109 19.12 14.05 2.33
C ASP A 109 18.33 13.29 3.42
N PHE A 110 18.05 12.01 3.19
CA PHE A 110 17.49 11.15 4.24
C PHE A 110 18.53 10.75 5.26
N SER A 111 18.19 10.85 6.54
CA SER A 111 19.06 10.34 7.61
C SER A 111 19.27 8.82 7.48
N GLN A 112 20.40 8.30 7.96
CA GLN A 112 20.66 6.85 7.95
C GLN A 112 19.57 6.04 8.66
N LYS A 113 18.98 6.59 9.74
CA LYS A 113 17.84 5.95 10.44
C LYS A 113 16.62 5.86 9.52
N ALA A 114 16.32 6.94 8.81
CA ALA A 114 15.21 6.97 7.85
C ALA A 114 15.43 5.97 6.71
N GLN A 115 16.63 5.93 6.13
CA GLN A 115 16.97 4.96 5.09
C GLN A 115 16.78 3.50 5.57
N ARG A 116 17.33 3.16 6.73
CA ARG A 116 17.24 1.80 7.30
C ARG A 116 15.80 1.36 7.56
N SER A 117 14.88 2.27 7.86
CA SER A 117 13.48 1.93 8.11
C SER A 117 12.76 1.34 6.88
N TRP A 118 13.29 1.56 5.66
CA TRP A 118 12.71 1.05 4.42
C TRP A 118 13.57 0.00 3.71
N MET A 119 14.76 -0.33 4.22
CA MET A 119 15.70 -1.24 3.55
C MET A 119 15.36 -2.72 3.67
N SER A 120 14.44 -3.09 4.56
CA SER A 120 14.00 -4.48 4.65
C SER A 120 12.99 -4.81 3.55
N PRO A 121 13.14 -5.92 2.83
CA PRO A 121 12.16 -6.36 1.83
C PRO A 121 10.81 -6.78 2.42
N GLU A 122 10.71 -6.87 3.74
CA GLU A 122 9.45 -7.15 4.45
C GLU A 122 8.58 -5.91 4.65
N ILE A 123 9.13 -4.69 4.48
CA ILE A 123 8.40 -3.42 4.63
C ILE A 123 7.53 -3.20 3.38
N ALA A 124 6.24 -2.92 3.59
CA ALA A 124 5.27 -2.75 2.52
C ALA A 124 5.47 -1.44 1.71
N ASP A 125 5.85 -0.35 2.36
CA ASP A 125 5.89 1.01 1.79
C ASP A 125 6.60 1.12 0.43
N PRO A 126 7.87 0.66 0.26
CA PRO A 126 8.53 0.78 -1.03
C PRO A 126 7.92 -0.14 -2.09
N TRP A 127 7.36 -1.29 -1.71
CA TRP A 127 6.66 -2.18 -2.64
C TRP A 127 5.34 -1.59 -3.12
N LEU A 128 4.59 -0.87 -2.25
CA LEU A 128 3.39 -0.14 -2.63
C LEU A 128 3.69 0.88 -3.73
N ILE A 129 4.77 1.67 -3.57
CA ILE A 129 5.16 2.68 -4.56
C ILE A 129 5.62 1.99 -5.86
N ALA A 130 6.44 0.94 -5.77
CA ALA A 130 6.93 0.22 -6.95
C ALA A 130 5.78 -0.40 -7.75
N SER A 131 4.85 -1.08 -7.08
CA SER A 131 3.68 -1.67 -7.70
C SER A 131 2.73 -0.61 -8.27
N ALA A 132 2.46 0.47 -7.53
CA ALA A 132 1.61 1.55 -7.99
C ALA A 132 2.18 2.24 -9.23
N LYS A 133 3.51 2.43 -9.29
CA LYS A 133 4.18 2.96 -10.47
C LYS A 133 4.00 2.05 -11.68
N GLN A 134 4.18 0.75 -11.50
CA GLN A 134 4.08 -0.24 -12.58
C GLN A 134 2.64 -0.42 -13.07
N PHE A 135 1.67 -0.43 -12.16
CA PHE A 135 0.25 -0.64 -12.47
C PHE A 135 -0.48 0.65 -12.84
N ASN A 136 0.16 1.80 -12.71
CA ASN A 136 -0.49 3.12 -12.79
C ASN A 136 -1.64 3.27 -11.77
N SER A 137 -1.44 2.75 -10.57
CA SER A 137 -2.40 2.76 -9.47
C SER A 137 -2.25 3.99 -8.58
N THR A 138 -3.31 4.30 -7.83
CA THR A 138 -3.29 5.29 -6.74
C THR A 138 -3.09 4.57 -5.41
N ILE A 139 -2.22 5.07 -4.53
CA ILE A 139 -2.02 4.52 -3.19
C ILE A 139 -3.03 5.16 -2.22
N ILE A 140 -3.73 4.31 -1.45
CA ILE A 140 -4.59 4.72 -0.34
C ILE A 140 -3.75 4.66 0.93
N THR A 141 -3.49 5.81 1.57
CA THR A 141 -2.70 5.88 2.80
C THR A 141 -3.14 7.04 3.70
N PHE A 142 -3.04 6.88 5.01
CA PHE A 142 -3.19 7.99 5.97
C PHE A 142 -1.91 8.80 6.17
N GLU A 143 -0.80 8.34 5.60
CA GLU A 143 0.45 9.09 5.71
C GLU A 143 0.36 10.45 5.02
N LYS A 144 1.00 11.45 5.65
CA LYS A 144 1.13 12.80 5.12
C LYS A 144 2.60 13.07 4.77
N PRO A 145 2.88 13.86 3.73
CA PRO A 145 4.25 14.22 3.40
C PRO A 145 4.88 15.00 4.55
N VAL A 146 6.16 14.74 4.80
CA VAL A 146 6.97 15.53 5.74
C VAL A 146 7.79 16.55 4.98
N GLY A 147 7.84 17.78 5.51
CA GLY A 147 8.67 18.84 4.95
C GLY A 147 10.15 18.66 5.29
N LYS A 148 11.03 19.20 4.44
CA LYS A 148 12.46 19.33 4.74
C LYS A 148 12.67 20.55 5.65
N VAL A 149 13.43 20.35 6.73
CA VAL A 149 13.92 21.44 7.58
C VAL A 149 15.30 21.84 7.07
N LYS A 150 15.52 23.14 6.81
CA LYS A 150 16.80 23.63 6.29
C LYS A 150 17.95 23.25 7.24
N GLY A 151 18.99 22.62 6.70
CA GLY A 151 20.19 22.20 7.44
C GLY A 151 20.02 20.95 8.29
N GLN A 152 18.90 20.22 8.16
CA GLN A 152 18.70 18.95 8.85
C GLN A 152 18.30 17.85 7.85
N PRO A 153 18.87 16.64 7.96
CA PRO A 153 18.44 15.52 7.11
C PRO A 153 16.99 15.13 7.42
N VAL A 154 16.31 14.59 6.41
CA VAL A 154 14.93 14.10 6.54
C VAL A 154 14.91 12.91 7.50
N GLY A 155 14.31 13.08 8.66
CA GLY A 155 14.34 12.12 9.76
C GLY A 155 13.43 10.90 9.58
N LYS A 156 12.46 10.96 8.65
CA LYS A 156 11.52 9.86 8.35
C LYS A 156 11.24 9.80 6.86
N VAL A 157 11.22 8.61 6.31
CA VAL A 157 10.65 8.36 4.98
C VAL A 157 9.13 8.22 5.13
N LYS A 158 8.39 8.79 4.19
CA LYS A 158 6.93 8.70 4.12
C LYS A 158 6.50 8.37 2.69
N ILE A 159 5.48 7.51 2.55
CA ILE A 159 4.95 7.08 1.24
C ILE A 159 4.72 8.30 0.33
N PRO A 160 4.00 9.38 0.71
CA PRO A 160 3.74 10.48 -0.20
C PRO A 160 4.99 11.22 -0.67
N ASN A 161 6.05 11.30 0.16
CA ASN A 161 7.30 11.96 -0.23
C ASN A 161 7.99 11.23 -1.39
N VAL A 162 8.10 9.90 -1.29
CA VAL A 162 8.76 9.09 -2.31
C VAL A 162 7.83 8.88 -3.51
N ALA A 163 6.54 8.61 -3.28
CA ALA A 163 5.53 8.43 -4.33
C ALA A 163 5.51 9.64 -5.30
N THR A 164 5.58 10.86 -4.78
CA THR A 164 5.65 12.09 -5.60
C THR A 164 6.85 12.07 -6.54
N ALA A 165 8.02 11.65 -6.07
CA ALA A 165 9.23 11.55 -6.90
C ALA A 165 9.08 10.52 -8.03
N TYR A 166 8.23 9.53 -7.85
CA TYR A 166 7.93 8.48 -8.84
C TYR A 166 6.68 8.77 -9.68
N GLY A 167 6.02 9.91 -9.47
CA GLY A 167 4.78 10.29 -10.18
C GLY A 167 3.58 9.43 -9.79
N VAL A 168 3.58 8.86 -8.57
CA VAL A 168 2.50 8.04 -8.02
C VAL A 168 1.59 8.91 -7.16
N ARG A 169 0.29 8.82 -7.42
CA ARG A 169 -0.75 9.53 -6.66
C ARG A 169 -1.00 8.82 -5.33
N CYS A 170 -1.14 9.62 -4.25
CA CYS A 170 -1.59 9.15 -2.93
C CYS A 170 -2.87 9.89 -2.53
N ILE A 171 -3.81 9.17 -1.93
CA ILE A 171 -5.06 9.72 -1.37
C ILE A 171 -5.33 9.13 0.01
N SER A 172 -6.14 9.83 0.82
CA SER A 172 -6.61 9.27 2.09
C SER A 172 -7.68 8.20 1.87
N LEU A 173 -7.93 7.37 2.90
CA LEU A 173 -9.03 6.41 2.87
C LEU A 173 -10.39 7.12 2.65
N PHE A 174 -10.58 8.29 3.25
CA PHE A 174 -11.84 9.03 3.12
C PHE A 174 -12.03 9.62 1.72
N ASP A 175 -10.94 10.10 1.08
CA ASP A 175 -11.01 10.53 -0.32
C ASP A 175 -11.30 9.35 -1.24
N PHE A 176 -10.68 8.18 -1.00
CA PHE A 176 -10.99 6.95 -1.72
C PHE A 176 -12.47 6.57 -1.60
N MET A 177 -13.02 6.57 -0.38
CA MET A 177 -14.44 6.26 -0.15
C MET A 177 -15.38 7.20 -0.93
N ASN A 178 -15.01 8.49 -1.03
CA ASN A 178 -15.75 9.46 -1.84
C ASN A 178 -15.62 9.21 -3.34
N GLU A 179 -14.44 8.75 -3.82
CA GLU A 179 -14.20 8.49 -5.25
C GLU A 179 -14.95 7.25 -5.76
N VAL A 180 -15.05 6.19 -4.93
CA VAL A 180 -15.62 4.91 -5.38
C VAL A 180 -17.08 4.72 -4.99
N SER A 181 -17.62 5.54 -4.12
CA SER A 181 -18.98 5.48 -3.60
C SER A 181 -19.42 4.13 -3.02
N GLY A 182 -20.58 4.09 -2.36
CA GLY A 182 -21.16 2.84 -1.83
C GLY A 182 -20.62 2.36 -0.50
N PHE A 183 -19.90 3.23 0.24
CA PHE A 183 -19.52 3.02 1.64
C PHE A 183 -20.60 3.53 2.59
#